data_604f53d1e525fd3435c08acae3105900
#
_entry.id   604f53d1e525fd3435c08acae3105900
#
_cell.length_a   1.000
_cell.length_b   1.000
_cell.length_c   1.000
_cell.angle_alpha   90.00
_cell.angle_beta   90.00
_cell.angle_gamma   90.00
#
_symmetry.space_group_name_H-M   'P 1'
#
loop_
_entity.id
_entity.type
_entity.pdbx_description
1 polymer ?
#
loop_
_entity_poly.entity_id
_entity_poly.type
_entity_poly.pdbx_seq_one_letter_code
_entity_poly.pdbx_strand_id
1 'polypeptide(L)'
;MNRIFFQFILLFFICQCSYSQIQYGNNPKAGHYLDMRGFKMYYEIYGAGEPLLMMHTNGGSIHNFANQIPFFSSHYKVIAVDSRAQGKSIDHSDSLTFEMMADDFNALLDSLRLDSCYVIGWSDGGINGLLLAIRHPEKVKKLAATGANLWPDTTGLIPFIFDLIKLQSAYLRKQSQTAETKNQLKISDLDLFEPHITLQQLHSIKCPTLIIGGDHDAIPPRHTMLIAENIPRSYLWIIPESGHATPVMKKNQFNAIVEDFFSKPYRKIEGITTLEGLGD
;
A
#
# COMPACT_ATOMS: atom_id res chain seq x y z
N MET A 1 -77.86 -1.53 16.39
CA MET A 1 -76.70 -1.10 17.19
C MET A 1 -75.46 -1.41 16.42
N ASN A 2 -74.97 -0.42 15.68
CA ASN A 2 -73.75 -0.56 14.82
C ASN A 2 -72.54 -0.05 15.60
N ARG A 3 -71.55 -0.93 15.85
CA ARG A 3 -70.29 -0.55 16.37
C ARG A 3 -69.31 -0.39 15.20
N ILE A 4 -68.94 0.85 14.90
CA ILE A 4 -67.90 1.22 13.94
C ILE A 4 -66.57 1.09 14.66
N PHE A 5 -65.70 0.15 14.18
CA PHE A 5 -64.33 0.02 14.61
C PHE A 5 -63.48 1.00 13.77
N PHE A 6 -62.93 2.02 14.40
CA PHE A 6 -61.92 2.89 13.81
C PHE A 6 -60.56 2.19 13.97
N GLN A 7 -59.99 1.69 12.89
CA GLN A 7 -58.58 1.26 12.86
C GLN A 7 -57.71 2.47 12.55
N PHE A 8 -56.92 2.87 13.54
CA PHE A 8 -55.83 3.81 13.35
C PHE A 8 -54.66 3.08 12.68
N ILE A 9 -54.38 3.34 11.42
CA ILE A 9 -53.16 2.92 10.73
C ILE A 9 -52.09 3.96 11.06
N LEU A 10 -51.17 3.58 11.96
CA LEU A 10 -49.97 4.37 12.29
C LEU A 10 -48.93 4.08 11.19
N LEU A 11 -48.80 4.98 10.19
CA LEU A 11 -47.76 4.94 9.18
C LEU A 11 -46.44 5.36 9.84
N PHE A 12 -45.63 4.35 10.23
CA PHE A 12 -44.22 4.58 10.56
C PHE A 12 -43.47 4.86 9.26
N PHE A 13 -43.15 6.14 8.99
CA PHE A 13 -42.15 6.53 8.03
C PHE A 13 -40.78 6.12 8.61
N ILE A 14 -40.29 4.92 8.29
CA ILE A 14 -38.88 4.57 8.49
C ILE A 14 -38.10 5.33 7.44
N CYS A 15 -37.54 6.46 7.82
CA CYS A 15 -36.55 7.15 7.03
C CYS A 15 -35.32 6.23 6.98
N GLN A 16 -35.24 5.37 5.97
CA GLN A 16 -34.04 4.62 5.66
C GLN A 16 -33.00 5.65 5.16
N CYS A 17 -32.20 6.19 6.08
CA CYS A 17 -30.96 6.81 5.73
C CYS A 17 -30.09 5.71 5.10
N SER A 18 -30.15 5.59 3.78
CA SER A 18 -29.18 4.82 3.01
C SER A 18 -27.83 5.48 3.21
N TYR A 19 -27.07 5.03 4.21
CA TYR A 19 -25.66 5.34 4.28
C TYR A 19 -25.02 4.70 3.04
N SER A 20 -24.82 5.49 2.00
CA SER A 20 -24.03 5.06 0.86
C SER A 20 -22.65 4.70 1.39
N GLN A 21 -22.33 3.41 1.30
CA GLN A 21 -20.99 2.94 1.70
C GLN A 21 -19.96 3.70 0.85
N ILE A 22 -18.96 4.30 1.50
CA ILE A 22 -17.90 5.04 0.80
C ILE A 22 -17.19 4.06 -0.15
N GLN A 23 -17.20 4.39 -1.44
CA GLN A 23 -16.48 3.63 -2.46
C GLN A 23 -15.07 4.20 -2.60
N TYR A 24 -14.13 3.70 -1.81
CA TYR A 24 -12.71 4.08 -1.92
C TYR A 24 -12.17 3.75 -3.30
N GLY A 25 -11.45 4.68 -3.91
CA GLY A 25 -11.03 4.64 -5.32
C GLY A 25 -12.08 5.16 -6.31
N ASN A 26 -13.29 5.49 -5.82
CA ASN A 26 -14.36 6.05 -6.63
C ASN A 26 -15.23 7.07 -5.85
N ASN A 27 -14.61 7.84 -4.97
CA ASN A 27 -15.29 8.84 -4.16
C ASN A 27 -15.10 10.25 -4.75
N PRO A 28 -16.10 10.81 -5.45
CA PRO A 28 -15.96 12.13 -6.11
C PRO A 28 -15.80 13.29 -5.12
N LYS A 29 -16.12 13.08 -3.83
CA LYS A 29 -15.95 14.10 -2.78
C LYS A 29 -14.52 14.16 -2.24
N ALA A 30 -13.76 13.09 -2.39
CA ALA A 30 -12.38 12.95 -1.90
C ALA A 30 -11.36 12.88 -3.04
N GLY A 31 -11.83 12.62 -4.27
CA GLY A 31 -11.02 12.35 -5.44
C GLY A 31 -10.47 13.61 -6.10
N HIS A 32 -9.20 13.52 -6.47
CA HIS A 32 -8.45 14.58 -7.15
C HIS A 32 -7.66 13.99 -8.30
N TYR A 33 -7.37 14.82 -9.28
CA TYR A 33 -6.46 14.51 -10.37
C TYR A 33 -5.32 15.52 -10.40
N LEU A 34 -4.12 15.04 -10.68
CA LEU A 34 -2.93 15.85 -10.88
C LEU A 34 -2.25 15.48 -12.19
N ASP A 35 -2.12 16.43 -13.11
CA ASP A 35 -1.31 16.26 -14.31
C ASP A 35 0.16 16.42 -13.92
N MET A 36 0.95 15.35 -14.11
CA MET A 36 2.33 15.31 -13.68
C MET A 36 3.15 14.31 -14.50
N ARG A 37 4.41 14.63 -14.75
CA ARG A 37 5.39 13.70 -15.35
C ARG A 37 4.87 12.91 -16.55
N GLY A 38 4.01 13.53 -17.39
CA GLY A 38 3.48 12.95 -18.63
C GLY A 38 2.28 12.03 -18.48
N PHE A 39 1.66 11.97 -17.29
CA PHE A 39 0.43 11.24 -17.05
C PHE A 39 -0.49 11.98 -16.08
N LYS A 40 -1.70 11.47 -15.89
CA LYS A 40 -2.69 12.01 -14.95
C LYS A 40 -2.87 11.08 -13.78
N MET A 41 -2.34 11.46 -12.59
CA MET A 41 -2.47 10.70 -11.36
C MET A 41 -3.82 10.97 -10.69
N TYR A 42 -4.50 9.92 -10.25
CA TYR A 42 -5.67 9.99 -9.39
C TYR A 42 -5.29 9.69 -7.94
N TYR A 43 -5.82 10.48 -7.01
CA TYR A 43 -5.66 10.24 -5.59
C TYR A 43 -6.89 10.71 -4.80
N GLU A 44 -7.08 10.17 -3.62
CA GLU A 44 -8.15 10.54 -2.70
C GLU A 44 -7.56 10.99 -1.37
N ILE A 45 -8.16 12.04 -0.75
CA ILE A 45 -7.73 12.55 0.55
C ILE A 45 -8.83 12.34 1.58
N TYR A 46 -8.46 11.78 2.75
CA TYR A 46 -9.36 11.50 3.86
C TYR A 46 -8.75 11.94 5.19
N GLY A 47 -9.59 12.45 6.10
CA GLY A 47 -9.15 12.87 7.41
C GLY A 47 -8.31 14.15 7.42
N ALA A 48 -7.63 14.39 8.53
CA ALA A 48 -6.77 15.54 8.76
C ALA A 48 -5.64 15.17 9.74
N GLY A 49 -4.60 16.01 9.84
CA GLY A 49 -3.44 15.79 10.70
C GLY A 49 -2.18 15.52 9.91
N GLU A 50 -1.28 14.72 10.47
CA GLU A 50 -0.02 14.31 9.83
C GLU A 50 -0.27 13.55 8.53
N PRO A 51 0.45 13.86 7.45
CA PRO A 51 0.23 13.20 6.15
C PRO A 51 0.66 11.73 6.19
N LEU A 52 -0.18 10.87 5.60
CA LEU A 52 0.03 9.44 5.42
C LEU A 52 -0.24 9.06 3.97
N LEU A 53 0.79 8.66 3.24
CA LEU A 53 0.71 8.15 1.87
C LEU A 53 0.42 6.65 1.90
N MET A 54 -0.58 6.19 1.13
CA MET A 54 -0.91 4.78 0.94
C MET A 54 -0.75 4.37 -0.53
N MET A 55 0.09 3.36 -0.78
CA MET A 55 0.44 2.84 -2.11
C MET A 55 0.04 1.38 -2.24
N HIS A 56 -0.84 1.07 -3.19
CA HIS A 56 -1.46 -0.24 -3.38
C HIS A 56 -0.57 -1.26 -4.12
N THR A 57 -1.04 -2.50 -4.18
CA THR A 57 -0.42 -3.65 -4.86
C THR A 57 -0.53 -3.57 -6.39
N ASN A 58 0.21 -4.42 -7.12
CA ASN A 58 0.18 -4.55 -8.58
C ASN A 58 -1.25 -4.74 -9.11
N GLY A 59 -1.58 -4.05 -10.20
CA GLY A 59 -2.91 -4.10 -10.83
C GLY A 59 -4.07 -3.64 -9.94
N GLY A 60 -3.77 -3.06 -8.77
CA GLY A 60 -4.74 -2.63 -7.78
C GLY A 60 -5.24 -1.21 -7.96
N SER A 61 -5.75 -0.66 -6.87
CA SER A 61 -6.22 0.72 -6.76
C SER A 61 -6.34 1.13 -5.29
N ILE A 62 -6.72 2.36 -5.02
CA ILE A 62 -7.07 2.87 -3.70
C ILE A 62 -8.00 1.92 -2.92
N HIS A 63 -8.90 1.20 -3.64
CA HIS A 63 -9.83 0.25 -3.03
C HIS A 63 -9.15 -0.85 -2.21
N ASN A 64 -7.91 -1.21 -2.52
CA ASN A 64 -7.15 -2.20 -1.75
C ASN A 64 -6.99 -1.82 -0.27
N PHE A 65 -7.05 -0.52 0.05
CA PHE A 65 -6.97 0.02 1.40
C PHE A 65 -8.34 0.34 2.04
N ALA A 66 -9.43 -0.25 1.58
CA ALA A 66 -10.77 -0.02 2.12
C ALA A 66 -10.90 -0.33 3.63
N ASN A 67 -10.03 -1.17 4.18
CA ASN A 67 -9.96 -1.47 5.62
C ASN A 67 -9.02 -0.54 6.39
N GLN A 68 -8.06 0.09 5.73
CA GLN A 68 -7.03 0.96 6.32
C GLN A 68 -7.46 2.42 6.32
N ILE A 69 -8.03 2.90 5.21
CA ILE A 69 -8.43 4.30 5.07
C ILE A 69 -9.34 4.77 6.22
N PRO A 70 -10.45 4.07 6.56
CA PRO A 70 -11.33 4.54 7.64
C PRO A 70 -10.65 4.52 9.02
N PHE A 71 -9.71 3.60 9.25
CA PHE A 71 -8.97 3.52 10.50
C PHE A 71 -7.98 4.69 10.63
N PHE A 72 -7.10 4.84 9.63
CA PHE A 72 -6.04 5.84 9.72
C PHE A 72 -6.54 7.27 9.50
N SER A 73 -7.62 7.49 8.74
CA SER A 73 -8.19 8.83 8.54
C SER A 73 -8.78 9.47 9.81
N SER A 74 -8.93 8.71 10.89
CA SER A 74 -9.31 9.26 12.20
C SER A 74 -8.18 10.03 12.88
N HIS A 75 -6.90 9.81 12.49
CA HIS A 75 -5.72 10.41 13.11
C HIS A 75 -4.77 11.06 12.11
N TYR A 76 -4.86 10.71 10.82
CA TYR A 76 -3.95 11.16 9.76
C TYR A 76 -4.72 11.82 8.62
N LYS A 77 -4.03 12.71 7.90
CA LYS A 77 -4.42 13.11 6.54
C LYS A 77 -3.97 12.01 5.58
N VAL A 78 -4.84 11.03 5.34
CA VAL A 78 -4.57 9.92 4.43
C VAL A 78 -4.63 10.41 2.98
N ILE A 79 -3.56 10.14 2.22
CA ILE A 79 -3.44 10.38 0.79
C ILE A 79 -3.31 9.00 0.16
N ALA A 80 -4.42 8.45 -0.34
CA ALA A 80 -4.46 7.18 -1.02
C ALA A 80 -4.34 7.43 -2.53
N VAL A 81 -3.45 6.72 -3.22
CA VAL A 81 -3.13 7.00 -4.63
C VAL A 81 -3.40 5.78 -5.49
N ASP A 82 -3.88 6.03 -6.71
CA ASP A 82 -3.78 5.06 -7.79
C ASP A 82 -2.41 5.25 -8.47
N SER A 83 -1.60 4.20 -8.46
CA SER A 83 -0.27 4.21 -9.05
C SER A 83 -0.32 4.42 -10.56
N ARG A 84 0.77 4.92 -11.18
CA ARG A 84 0.87 5.12 -12.63
C ARG A 84 0.38 3.88 -13.39
N ALA A 85 -0.42 4.08 -14.43
CA ALA A 85 -1.01 3.05 -15.29
C ALA A 85 -2.05 2.14 -14.62
N GLN A 86 -2.46 2.41 -13.36
CA GLN A 86 -3.35 1.57 -12.56
C GLN A 86 -4.53 2.37 -11.99
N GLY A 87 -5.63 1.69 -11.68
CA GLY A 87 -6.85 2.35 -11.20
C GLY A 87 -7.35 3.42 -12.17
N LYS A 88 -7.47 4.65 -11.69
CA LYS A 88 -7.86 5.82 -12.48
C LYS A 88 -6.67 6.66 -12.96
N SER A 89 -5.44 6.27 -12.65
CA SER A 89 -4.22 6.94 -13.09
C SER A 89 -3.85 6.48 -14.50
N ILE A 90 -4.26 7.26 -15.51
CA ILE A 90 -4.10 6.90 -16.92
C ILE A 90 -2.71 7.33 -17.40
N ASP A 91 -1.94 6.35 -17.90
CA ASP A 91 -0.62 6.54 -18.46
C ASP A 91 -0.52 5.91 -19.86
N HIS A 92 -0.03 6.68 -20.82
CA HIS A 92 0.11 6.26 -22.23
C HIS A 92 1.56 5.96 -22.63
N SER A 93 2.51 6.01 -21.68
CA SER A 93 3.89 5.63 -21.95
C SER A 93 4.03 4.13 -22.17
N ASP A 94 5.02 3.73 -22.94
CA ASP A 94 5.31 2.31 -23.23
C ASP A 94 6.17 1.65 -22.13
N SER A 95 6.68 2.42 -21.17
CA SER A 95 7.55 1.94 -20.10
C SER A 95 6.96 2.21 -18.72
N LEU A 96 7.25 1.32 -17.78
CA LEU A 96 6.92 1.45 -16.36
C LEU A 96 8.05 0.83 -15.54
N THR A 97 8.57 1.57 -14.56
CA THR A 97 9.54 1.06 -13.58
C THR A 97 9.17 1.51 -12.17
N PHE A 98 9.63 0.81 -11.16
CA PHE A 98 9.38 1.21 -9.78
C PHE A 98 10.08 2.53 -9.42
N GLU A 99 11.28 2.80 -9.98
CA GLU A 99 11.98 4.08 -9.79
C GLU A 99 11.17 5.25 -10.36
N MET A 100 10.57 5.06 -11.54
CA MET A 100 9.68 6.06 -12.15
C MET A 100 8.49 6.33 -11.22
N MET A 101 7.87 5.29 -10.67
CA MET A 101 6.73 5.41 -9.77
C MET A 101 7.11 6.05 -8.43
N ALA A 102 8.28 5.72 -7.86
CA ALA A 102 8.79 6.38 -6.65
C ALA A 102 8.99 7.89 -6.85
N ASP A 103 9.53 8.29 -8.02
CA ASP A 103 9.66 9.70 -8.38
C ASP A 103 8.29 10.38 -8.62
N ASP A 104 7.27 9.64 -9.08
CA ASP A 104 5.91 10.15 -9.21
C ASP A 104 5.29 10.44 -7.82
N PHE A 105 5.50 9.57 -6.84
CA PHE A 105 5.02 9.81 -5.48
C PHE A 105 5.73 11.00 -4.83
N ASN A 106 7.05 11.15 -5.05
CA ASN A 106 7.75 12.36 -4.63
C ASN A 106 7.13 13.62 -5.25
N ALA A 107 6.89 13.63 -6.56
CA ALA A 107 6.30 14.77 -7.25
C ALA A 107 4.86 15.07 -6.78
N LEU A 108 4.07 14.05 -6.41
CA LEU A 108 2.77 14.24 -5.76
C LEU A 108 2.93 14.96 -4.41
N LEU A 109 3.86 14.50 -3.55
CA LEU A 109 4.10 15.13 -2.26
C LEU A 109 4.54 16.59 -2.40
N ASP A 110 5.43 16.88 -3.37
CA ASP A 110 5.85 18.25 -3.70
C ASP A 110 4.67 19.13 -4.14
N SER A 111 3.81 18.61 -5.02
CA SER A 111 2.62 19.31 -5.52
C SER A 111 1.62 19.61 -4.40
N LEU A 112 1.53 18.74 -3.41
CA LEU A 112 0.72 18.92 -2.21
C LEU A 112 1.42 19.78 -1.14
N ARG A 113 2.64 20.26 -1.40
CA ARG A 113 3.50 21.05 -0.49
C ARG A 113 3.74 20.32 0.85
N LEU A 114 4.02 19.02 0.77
CA LEU A 114 4.32 18.19 1.91
C LEU A 114 5.83 17.92 1.98
N ASP A 115 6.45 18.37 3.06
CA ASP A 115 7.88 18.17 3.28
C ASP A 115 8.18 16.69 3.50
N SER A 116 7.34 16.00 4.28
CA SER A 116 7.47 14.57 4.54
C SER A 116 6.15 13.95 5.00
N CYS A 117 6.04 12.61 4.91
CA CYS A 117 4.84 11.88 5.33
C CYS A 117 5.20 10.51 5.95
N TYR A 118 4.24 9.93 6.66
CA TYR A 118 4.22 8.49 6.92
C TYR A 118 3.86 7.75 5.64
N VAL A 119 4.32 6.51 5.50
CA VAL A 119 4.10 5.71 4.29
C VAL A 119 3.63 4.31 4.66
N ILE A 120 2.53 3.87 4.06
CA ILE A 120 2.11 2.46 4.03
C ILE A 120 2.16 1.99 2.57
N GLY A 121 2.93 0.93 2.31
CA GLY A 121 2.99 0.29 1.01
C GLY A 121 2.70 -1.20 1.07
N TRP A 122 1.89 -1.69 0.13
CA TRP A 122 1.58 -3.11 0.02
C TRP A 122 2.04 -3.67 -1.32
N SER A 123 2.87 -4.75 -1.31
CA SER A 123 3.43 -5.39 -2.50
C SER A 123 4.22 -4.38 -3.34
N ASP A 124 3.82 -4.08 -4.57
CA ASP A 124 4.37 -2.99 -5.38
C ASP A 124 4.45 -1.67 -4.61
N GLY A 125 3.40 -1.35 -3.84
CA GLY A 125 3.43 -0.19 -2.96
C GLY A 125 4.51 -0.27 -1.89
N GLY A 126 4.81 -1.47 -1.39
CA GLY A 126 5.92 -1.72 -0.47
C GLY A 126 7.28 -1.51 -1.12
N ILE A 127 7.46 -2.01 -2.36
CA ILE A 127 8.65 -1.76 -3.19
C ILE A 127 8.82 -0.26 -3.44
N ASN A 128 7.75 0.42 -3.84
CA ASN A 128 7.74 1.86 -4.05
C ASN A 128 8.07 2.63 -2.76
N GLY A 129 7.61 2.14 -1.60
CA GLY A 129 7.95 2.72 -0.29
C GLY A 129 9.44 2.63 0.02
N LEU A 130 10.06 1.48 -0.26
CA LEU A 130 11.51 1.31 -0.14
C LEU A 130 12.25 2.25 -1.08
N LEU A 131 11.87 2.32 -2.35
CA LEU A 131 12.49 3.18 -3.35
C LEU A 131 12.28 4.67 -3.05
N LEU A 132 11.10 5.07 -2.57
CA LEU A 132 10.87 6.44 -2.12
C LEU A 132 11.81 6.81 -0.96
N ALA A 133 11.99 5.91 0.01
CA ALA A 133 12.91 6.13 1.13
C ALA A 133 14.40 6.13 0.72
N ILE A 134 14.77 5.40 -0.34
CA ILE A 134 16.12 5.38 -0.90
C ILE A 134 16.41 6.66 -1.70
N ARG A 135 15.49 7.05 -2.60
CA ARG A 135 15.70 8.11 -3.59
C ARG A 135 15.38 9.51 -3.05
N HIS A 136 14.39 9.59 -2.16
CA HIS A 136 13.87 10.82 -1.57
C HIS A 136 13.76 10.69 -0.03
N PRO A 137 14.89 10.45 0.67
CA PRO A 137 14.89 10.10 2.11
C PRO A 137 14.28 11.19 3.01
N GLU A 138 14.26 12.45 2.57
CA GLU A 138 13.63 13.57 3.28
C GLU A 138 12.09 13.49 3.27
N LYS A 139 11.50 12.77 2.31
CA LYS A 139 10.05 12.66 2.15
C LYS A 139 9.41 11.62 3.07
N VAL A 140 10.18 10.72 3.66
CA VAL A 140 9.64 9.61 4.44
C VAL A 140 9.97 9.77 5.93
N LYS A 141 8.94 10.04 6.75
CA LYS A 141 9.06 10.08 8.23
C LYS A 141 9.26 8.69 8.81
N LYS A 142 8.38 7.76 8.43
CA LYS A 142 8.43 6.32 8.74
C LYS A 142 7.76 5.55 7.63
N LEU A 143 8.24 4.33 7.38
CA LEU A 143 7.74 3.42 6.35
C LEU A 143 7.22 2.13 6.98
N ALA A 144 5.99 1.71 6.65
CA ALA A 144 5.48 0.36 6.85
C ALA A 144 5.33 -0.30 5.48
N ALA A 145 6.20 -1.25 5.14
CA ALA A 145 6.20 -1.98 3.87
C ALA A 145 5.82 -3.45 4.10
N THR A 146 4.73 -3.90 3.47
CA THR A 146 4.27 -5.28 3.57
C THR A 146 4.33 -5.98 2.22
N GLY A 147 4.87 -7.21 2.20
CA GLY A 147 4.93 -8.06 1.01
C GLY A 147 5.81 -7.50 -0.12
N ALA A 148 6.85 -6.74 0.19
CA ALA A 148 7.81 -6.23 -0.80
C ALA A 148 8.89 -7.27 -1.11
N ASN A 149 9.34 -7.31 -2.37
CA ASN A 149 10.52 -8.04 -2.80
C ASN A 149 11.59 -7.10 -3.36
N LEU A 150 12.85 -7.58 -3.43
CA LEU A 150 13.98 -6.82 -3.95
C LEU A 150 14.33 -7.21 -5.39
N TRP A 151 13.97 -8.44 -5.79
CA TRP A 151 14.37 -9.03 -7.07
C TRP A 151 13.20 -9.80 -7.71
N PRO A 152 13.07 -9.77 -9.05
CA PRO A 152 12.01 -10.45 -9.79
C PRO A 152 12.41 -11.89 -10.13
N ASP A 153 12.72 -12.70 -9.11
CA ASP A 153 13.15 -14.10 -9.29
C ASP A 153 12.71 -14.97 -8.10
N THR A 154 13.06 -16.23 -8.12
CA THR A 154 12.69 -17.22 -7.08
C THR A 154 13.42 -17.03 -5.74
N THR A 155 14.30 -16.05 -5.62
CA THR A 155 14.85 -15.62 -4.33
C THR A 155 13.96 -14.61 -3.64
N GLY A 156 13.29 -13.74 -4.43
CA GLY A 156 12.32 -12.74 -3.98
C GLY A 156 10.88 -13.24 -3.92
N LEU A 157 10.51 -14.21 -4.75
CA LEU A 157 9.16 -14.74 -4.89
C LEU A 157 9.16 -16.27 -4.69
N ILE A 158 8.06 -16.85 -4.19
CA ILE A 158 7.92 -18.32 -4.24
C ILE A 158 7.80 -18.77 -5.70
N PRO A 159 8.40 -19.92 -6.08
CA PRO A 159 8.46 -20.37 -7.49
C PRO A 159 7.11 -20.39 -8.19
N PHE A 160 6.06 -20.85 -7.51
CA PHE A 160 4.70 -20.90 -8.06
C PHE A 160 4.19 -19.53 -8.50
N ILE A 161 4.40 -18.48 -7.69
CA ILE A 161 3.97 -17.11 -8.02
C ILE A 161 4.78 -16.54 -9.18
N PHE A 162 6.11 -16.75 -9.18
CA PHE A 162 6.97 -16.32 -10.27
C PHE A 162 6.56 -16.98 -11.61
N ASP A 163 6.22 -18.29 -11.59
CA ASP A 163 5.72 -18.97 -12.78
C ASP A 163 4.36 -18.44 -13.25
N LEU A 164 3.46 -18.08 -12.32
CA LEU A 164 2.18 -17.45 -12.67
C LEU A 164 2.39 -16.09 -13.36
N ILE A 165 3.30 -15.24 -12.86
CA ILE A 165 3.62 -13.95 -13.47
C ILE A 165 4.14 -14.16 -14.90
N LYS A 166 5.07 -15.10 -15.11
CA LYS A 166 5.56 -15.48 -16.46
C LYS A 166 4.44 -15.92 -17.40
N LEU A 167 3.54 -16.78 -16.90
CA LEU A 167 2.40 -17.28 -17.69
C LEU A 167 1.44 -16.15 -18.06
N GLN A 168 1.16 -15.23 -17.13
CA GLN A 168 0.31 -14.07 -17.38
C GLN A 168 0.90 -13.15 -18.45
N SER A 169 2.17 -12.77 -18.31
CA SER A 169 2.87 -11.96 -19.32
C SER A 169 2.89 -12.62 -20.69
N ALA A 170 3.22 -13.93 -20.74
CA ALA A 170 3.22 -14.70 -21.99
C ALA A 170 1.82 -14.81 -22.62
N TYR A 171 0.76 -14.92 -21.81
CA TYR A 171 -0.63 -14.88 -22.28
C TYR A 171 -0.99 -13.52 -22.88
N LEU A 172 -0.71 -12.42 -22.18
CA LEU A 172 -1.01 -11.06 -22.62
C LEU A 172 -0.29 -10.70 -23.92
N ARG A 173 0.96 -11.16 -24.13
CA ARG A 173 1.71 -10.97 -25.38
C ARG A 173 1.04 -11.60 -26.60
N LYS A 174 0.23 -12.66 -26.41
CA LYS A 174 -0.49 -13.36 -27.48
C LYS A 174 -1.86 -12.75 -27.79
N GLN A 175 -2.36 -11.85 -26.93
CA GLN A 175 -3.66 -11.18 -27.14
C GLN A 175 -3.56 -10.07 -28.19
N SER A 176 -4.71 -9.63 -28.70
CA SER A 176 -4.82 -8.42 -29.52
C SER A 176 -4.27 -7.23 -28.76
N GLN A 177 -3.30 -6.52 -29.34
CA GLN A 177 -2.58 -5.42 -28.70
C GLN A 177 -3.40 -4.12 -28.67
N THR A 178 -4.54 -4.16 -28.00
CA THR A 178 -5.33 -2.95 -27.69
C THR A 178 -4.60 -2.09 -26.66
N ALA A 179 -5.01 -0.83 -26.47
CA ALA A 179 -4.44 0.04 -25.44
C ALA A 179 -4.56 -0.57 -24.04
N GLU A 180 -5.69 -1.24 -23.75
CA GLU A 180 -5.91 -1.93 -22.47
C GLU A 180 -4.97 -3.13 -22.30
N THR A 181 -4.85 -4.02 -23.30
CA THR A 181 -3.98 -5.19 -23.25
C THR A 181 -2.51 -4.78 -23.11
N LYS A 182 -2.08 -3.74 -23.83
CA LYS A 182 -0.73 -3.17 -23.70
C LYS A 182 -0.47 -2.65 -22.29
N ASN A 183 -1.45 -1.96 -21.70
CA ASN A 183 -1.34 -1.48 -20.32
C ASN A 183 -1.27 -2.63 -19.30
N GLN A 184 -2.11 -3.65 -19.46
CA GLN A 184 -2.06 -4.85 -18.63
C GLN A 184 -0.73 -5.60 -18.76
N LEU A 185 -0.19 -5.70 -19.97
CA LEU A 185 1.12 -6.29 -20.22
C LEU A 185 2.24 -5.49 -19.55
N LYS A 186 2.22 -4.17 -19.67
CA LYS A 186 3.18 -3.27 -19.00
C LYS A 186 3.18 -3.44 -17.48
N ILE A 187 2.01 -3.58 -16.86
CA ILE A 187 1.85 -3.83 -15.42
C ILE A 187 2.34 -5.23 -15.04
N SER A 188 2.04 -6.25 -15.84
CA SER A 188 2.51 -7.62 -15.62
C SER A 188 4.02 -7.75 -15.82
N ASP A 189 4.59 -7.02 -16.80
CA ASP A 189 6.02 -7.01 -17.06
C ASP A 189 6.81 -6.27 -15.97
N LEU A 190 6.19 -5.34 -15.25
CA LEU A 190 6.79 -4.72 -14.07
C LEU A 190 7.17 -5.79 -13.04
N ASP A 191 6.24 -6.69 -12.67
CA ASP A 191 6.53 -7.78 -11.71
C ASP A 191 7.48 -8.83 -12.26
N LEU A 192 7.53 -9.00 -13.60
CA LEU A 192 8.38 -9.99 -14.24
C LEU A 192 9.85 -9.56 -14.34
N PHE A 193 10.10 -8.28 -14.51
CA PHE A 193 11.42 -7.74 -14.81
C PHE A 193 11.97 -6.79 -13.75
N GLU A 194 11.19 -6.42 -12.74
CA GLU A 194 11.52 -5.49 -11.68
C GLU A 194 11.05 -6.05 -10.32
N PRO A 195 11.55 -5.53 -9.16
CA PRO A 195 12.58 -4.51 -9.01
C PRO A 195 14.01 -5.08 -9.02
N HIS A 196 15.00 -4.17 -8.97
CA HIS A 196 16.42 -4.52 -8.80
C HIS A 196 17.06 -3.73 -7.65
N ILE A 197 16.51 -3.86 -6.45
CA ILE A 197 17.01 -3.15 -5.27
C ILE A 197 18.19 -3.93 -4.68
N THR A 198 19.34 -3.27 -4.54
CA THR A 198 20.53 -3.87 -3.92
C THR A 198 20.49 -3.74 -2.40
N LEU A 199 21.15 -4.64 -1.68
CA LEU A 199 21.30 -4.53 -0.22
C LEU A 199 22.00 -3.22 0.19
N GLN A 200 22.95 -2.75 -0.62
CA GLN A 200 23.63 -1.46 -0.38
C GLN A 200 22.66 -0.27 -0.43
N GLN A 201 21.65 -0.31 -1.30
CA GLN A 201 20.62 0.72 -1.34
C GLN A 201 19.74 0.68 -0.08
N LEU A 202 19.40 -0.50 0.46
CA LEU A 202 18.68 -0.62 1.73
C LEU A 202 19.43 0.00 2.90
N HIS A 203 20.78 -0.11 2.94
CA HIS A 203 21.60 0.54 3.94
C HIS A 203 21.50 2.06 3.93
N SER A 204 21.06 2.68 2.83
CA SER A 204 20.89 4.14 2.72
C SER A 204 19.59 4.66 3.31
N ILE A 205 18.62 3.79 3.63
CA ILE A 205 17.32 4.17 4.20
C ILE A 205 17.53 4.76 5.60
N LYS A 206 17.12 6.01 5.79
CA LYS A 206 17.34 6.77 7.04
C LYS A 206 16.15 6.73 7.99
N CYS A 207 14.93 6.61 7.45
CA CYS A 207 13.71 6.61 8.25
C CYS A 207 13.55 5.28 9.02
N PRO A 208 12.90 5.29 10.19
CA PRO A 208 12.43 4.06 10.81
C PRO A 208 11.50 3.31 9.87
N THR A 209 11.71 1.99 9.76
CA THR A 209 10.98 1.14 8.80
C THR A 209 10.45 -0.10 9.51
N LEU A 210 9.17 -0.42 9.29
CA LEU A 210 8.54 -1.67 9.71
C LEU A 210 8.36 -2.54 8.46
N ILE A 211 9.09 -3.65 8.41
CA ILE A 211 8.99 -4.65 7.33
C ILE A 211 8.04 -5.75 7.79
N ILE A 212 7.01 -6.02 6.96
CA ILE A 212 5.89 -6.90 7.30
C ILE A 212 5.78 -7.99 6.22
N GLY A 213 5.50 -9.21 6.63
CA GLY A 213 5.14 -10.32 5.74
C GLY A 213 4.25 -11.33 6.44
N GLY A 214 3.52 -12.13 5.68
CA GLY A 214 2.84 -13.31 6.19
C GLY A 214 3.80 -14.52 6.27
N ASP A 215 3.50 -15.49 7.13
CA ASP A 215 4.27 -16.73 7.19
C ASP A 215 4.00 -17.65 5.99
N HIS A 216 2.92 -17.42 5.23
CA HIS A 216 2.52 -18.10 4.00
C HIS A 216 2.40 -17.09 2.82
N ASP A 217 3.29 -16.11 2.77
CA ASP A 217 3.30 -15.03 1.79
C ASP A 217 3.83 -15.49 0.42
N ALA A 218 3.47 -14.77 -0.64
CA ALA A 218 4.09 -14.87 -1.96
C ALA A 218 5.59 -14.50 -1.93
N ILE A 219 5.95 -13.62 -0.98
CA ILE A 219 7.33 -13.25 -0.66
C ILE A 219 7.79 -14.16 0.49
N PRO A 220 8.80 -15.02 0.28
CA PRO A 220 9.25 -15.94 1.33
C PRO A 220 9.63 -15.18 2.61
N PRO A 221 9.27 -15.65 3.81
CA PRO A 221 9.64 -15.00 5.08
C PRO A 221 11.13 -14.68 5.19
N ARG A 222 12.01 -15.58 4.68
CA ARG A 222 13.46 -15.34 4.63
C ARG A 222 13.85 -14.09 3.83
N HIS A 223 13.08 -13.76 2.76
CA HIS A 223 13.32 -12.55 1.96
C HIS A 223 12.84 -11.30 2.70
N THR A 224 11.69 -11.37 3.37
CA THR A 224 11.18 -10.32 4.25
C THR A 224 12.19 -10.03 5.39
N MET A 225 12.77 -11.06 6.00
CA MET A 225 13.84 -10.94 7.00
C MET A 225 15.10 -10.27 6.41
N LEU A 226 15.53 -10.71 5.22
CA LEU A 226 16.69 -10.13 4.52
C LEU A 226 16.52 -8.62 4.30
N ILE A 227 15.32 -8.16 3.92
CA ILE A 227 15.04 -6.72 3.77
C ILE A 227 15.23 -6.01 5.12
N ALA A 228 14.60 -6.53 6.18
CA ALA A 228 14.67 -5.93 7.50
C ALA A 228 16.10 -5.87 8.05
N GLU A 229 16.89 -6.93 7.89
CA GLU A 229 18.28 -7.01 8.36
C GLU A 229 19.21 -6.00 7.68
N ASN A 230 18.87 -5.54 6.46
CA ASN A 230 19.68 -4.61 5.69
C ASN A 230 19.21 -3.14 5.79
N ILE A 231 18.19 -2.84 6.61
CA ILE A 231 17.77 -1.46 6.88
C ILE A 231 18.21 -1.05 8.29
N PRO A 232 19.04 -0.01 8.45
CA PRO A 232 19.67 0.34 9.74
C PRO A 232 18.70 0.60 10.90
N ARG A 233 17.50 1.07 10.59
CA ARG A 233 16.47 1.42 11.59
C ARG A 233 15.17 0.65 11.31
N SER A 234 15.25 -0.68 11.29
CA SER A 234 14.11 -1.54 10.97
C SER A 234 13.56 -2.27 12.18
N TYR A 235 12.26 -2.59 12.08
CA TYR A 235 11.58 -3.64 12.81
C TYR A 235 11.04 -4.67 11.83
N LEU A 236 10.94 -5.92 12.27
CA LEU A 236 10.39 -7.03 11.50
C LEU A 236 9.13 -7.56 12.16
N TRP A 237 8.08 -7.80 11.38
CA TRP A 237 6.88 -8.48 11.84
C TRP A 237 6.43 -9.52 10.82
N ILE A 238 6.59 -10.80 11.17
CA ILE A 238 6.02 -11.92 10.40
C ILE A 238 4.70 -12.33 11.05
N ILE A 239 3.63 -12.24 10.29
CA ILE A 239 2.26 -12.46 10.77
C ILE A 239 1.91 -13.93 10.58
N PRO A 240 1.60 -14.68 11.67
CA PRO A 240 1.19 -16.06 11.57
C PRO A 240 -0.17 -16.22 10.90
N GLU A 241 -0.36 -17.34 10.19
CA GLU A 241 -1.59 -17.67 9.44
C GLU A 241 -1.98 -16.56 8.45
N SER A 242 -1.02 -15.96 7.79
CA SER A 242 -1.24 -14.87 6.84
C SER A 242 -0.48 -15.11 5.55
N GLY A 243 -1.18 -14.88 4.43
CA GLY A 243 -0.60 -14.83 3.10
C GLY A 243 -0.21 -13.41 2.70
N HIS A 244 -0.12 -13.17 1.38
CA HIS A 244 0.29 -11.90 0.79
C HIS A 244 -0.66 -10.71 1.09
N ALA A 245 -1.94 -10.98 1.35
CA ALA A 245 -2.94 -9.96 1.62
C ALA A 245 -3.06 -9.62 3.12
N THR A 246 -1.93 -9.39 3.82
CA THR A 246 -1.89 -9.07 5.26
C THR A 246 -2.83 -7.93 5.67
N PRO A 247 -2.94 -6.79 4.91
CA PRO A 247 -3.84 -5.70 5.25
C PRO A 247 -5.32 -6.07 5.19
N VAL A 248 -5.68 -7.14 4.48
CA VAL A 248 -7.06 -7.63 4.36
C VAL A 248 -7.32 -8.78 5.32
N MET A 249 -6.47 -9.81 5.31
CA MET A 249 -6.64 -11.03 6.10
C MET A 249 -6.52 -10.77 7.61
N LYS A 250 -5.62 -9.88 8.00
CA LYS A 250 -5.30 -9.55 9.40
C LYS A 250 -5.52 -8.06 9.70
N LYS A 251 -6.53 -7.44 9.07
CA LYS A 251 -6.76 -6.00 9.03
C LYS A 251 -6.67 -5.31 10.41
N ASN A 252 -7.25 -5.88 11.45
CA ASN A 252 -7.26 -5.27 12.77
C ASN A 252 -5.86 -5.29 13.41
N GLN A 253 -5.15 -6.42 13.30
CA GLN A 253 -3.77 -6.54 13.78
C GLN A 253 -2.83 -5.65 12.98
N PHE A 254 -2.96 -5.65 11.65
CA PHE A 254 -2.17 -4.81 10.77
C PHE A 254 -2.32 -3.33 11.13
N ASN A 255 -3.56 -2.84 11.23
CA ASN A 255 -3.83 -1.45 11.57
C ASN A 255 -3.26 -1.07 12.94
N ALA A 256 -3.47 -1.91 13.96
CA ALA A 256 -3.00 -1.64 15.32
C ALA A 256 -1.47 -1.60 15.42
N ILE A 257 -0.75 -2.54 14.78
CA ILE A 257 0.71 -2.60 14.82
C ILE A 257 1.34 -1.45 14.03
N VAL A 258 0.78 -1.11 12.87
CA VAL A 258 1.28 0.02 12.08
C VAL A 258 1.05 1.35 12.81
N GLU A 259 -0.12 1.53 13.47
CA GLU A 259 -0.39 2.70 14.30
C GLU A 259 0.57 2.78 15.50
N ASP A 260 0.79 1.68 16.20
CA ASP A 260 1.75 1.63 17.30
C ASP A 260 3.17 2.00 16.83
N PHE A 261 3.58 1.51 15.68
CA PHE A 261 4.87 1.87 15.08
C PHE A 261 4.94 3.35 14.69
N PHE A 262 3.89 3.94 14.13
CA PHE A 262 3.90 5.35 13.72
C PHE A 262 3.88 6.31 14.91
N SER A 263 3.10 6.02 15.94
CA SER A 263 2.90 6.89 17.11
C SER A 263 4.10 6.92 18.07
N LYS A 264 4.91 5.86 18.13
CA LYS A 264 6.03 5.74 19.07
C LYS A 264 7.38 6.13 18.43
N PRO A 265 8.33 6.72 19.16
CA PRO A 265 9.67 6.94 18.65
C PRO A 265 10.37 5.59 18.36
N TYR A 266 11.24 5.60 17.33
CA TYR A 266 12.09 4.43 17.06
C TYR A 266 13.05 4.20 18.22
N ARG A 267 13.16 2.96 18.66
CA ARG A 267 14.06 2.49 19.70
C ARG A 267 14.95 1.40 19.13
N LYS A 268 16.28 1.60 19.16
CA LYS A 268 17.21 0.51 18.89
C LYS A 268 17.20 -0.43 20.10
N ILE A 269 16.88 -1.70 19.86
CA ILE A 269 16.90 -2.74 20.88
C ILE A 269 18.21 -3.52 20.71
N GLU A 270 19.06 -3.51 21.73
CA GLU A 270 20.27 -4.32 21.78
C GLU A 270 19.98 -5.55 22.62
N GLY A 271 20.15 -6.75 22.04
CA GLY A 271 19.55 -8.00 22.49
C GLY A 271 19.77 -8.41 23.96
N ILE A 272 20.84 -7.90 24.64
CA ILE A 272 21.11 -8.18 26.06
C ILE A 272 20.41 -7.20 26.99
N THR A 273 20.11 -5.97 26.56
CA THR A 273 19.48 -4.95 27.40
C THR A 273 18.05 -5.26 27.79
N THR A 274 17.40 -6.22 27.10
CA THR A 274 16.06 -6.70 27.49
C THR A 274 16.08 -7.64 28.70
N LEU A 275 17.23 -8.21 29.06
CA LEU A 275 17.36 -9.06 30.25
C LEU A 275 17.57 -8.22 31.54
N GLU A 276 18.11 -7.02 31.41
CA GLU A 276 18.31 -6.09 32.54
C GLU A 276 17.02 -5.39 32.98
N GLY A 277 16.00 -5.29 32.10
CA GLY A 277 14.70 -4.72 32.43
C GLY A 277 13.70 -5.70 33.07
N LEU A 278 14.09 -6.94 33.36
CA LEU A 278 13.27 -7.92 34.07
C LEU A 278 13.47 -7.87 35.59
N GLY A 279 14.24 -6.92 36.09
CA GLY A 279 14.62 -6.79 37.52
C GLY A 279 14.03 -5.59 38.26
N ASP A 280 13.11 -4.81 37.64
CA ASP A 280 12.42 -3.67 38.25
C ASP A 280 10.92 -3.94 38.44
#